data_ac2c0e68d2d2d5a3db506eca5a422bb0
#
_entry.id   ac2c0e68d2d2d5a3db506eca5a422bb0
#
_cell.length_a   1.000
_cell.length_b   1.000
_cell.length_c   1.000
_cell.angle_alpha   90.00
_cell.angle_beta   90.00
_cell.angle_gamma   90.00
#
_symmetry.space_group_name_H-M   'P 1'
#
loop_
_entity.id
_entity.type
_entity.pdbx_description
1 polymer ?
#
loop_
_entity_poly.entity_id
_entity_poly.type
_entity_poly.pdbx_seq_one_letter_code
_entity_poly.pdbx_strand_id
1 'polypeptide(L)'
;QVTQFNAWKKSIASEISRHRLWLNNHDHNVLLQQRLQEVLALFATERLRVVLVGEFSRGKTELINALLSQAVGARLFPTRVGRTTMCPVELFCDDKFSQYIKLLPIETRQQDKTLAEFRQQPDAWYQMDLDVSQPAQMQQVFREVARTREVQAEEAQRLGFDLDFLEASLSQPGYVHVPAWRHALINLHHPLLHMGLSIVDTPGMN
;
A
#
# COMPACT_ATOMS: atom_id res chain seq x y z
N GLN A 1 -21.57 15.38 3.49
CA GLN A 1 -21.69 13.96 3.08
C GLN A 1 -20.66 13.08 3.82
N VAL A 2 -19.36 13.41 3.84
CA VAL A 2 -18.31 12.62 4.54
C VAL A 2 -18.58 12.56 6.04
N THR A 3 -18.99 13.66 6.67
CA THR A 3 -19.32 13.72 8.10
C THR A 3 -20.50 12.81 8.45
N GLN A 4 -21.53 12.78 7.62
CA GLN A 4 -22.70 11.89 7.78
C GLN A 4 -22.30 10.41 7.63
N PHE A 5 -21.43 10.10 6.66
CA PHE A 5 -20.93 8.76 6.47
C PHE A 5 -20.12 8.28 7.67
N ASN A 6 -19.23 9.13 8.22
CA ASN A 6 -18.45 8.79 9.40
C ASN A 6 -19.33 8.61 10.64
N ALA A 7 -20.37 9.44 10.83
CA ALA A 7 -21.33 9.29 11.92
C ALA A 7 -22.11 7.97 11.80
N TRP A 8 -22.60 7.63 10.62
CA TRP A 8 -23.27 6.38 10.32
C TRP A 8 -22.35 5.16 10.57
N LYS A 9 -21.11 5.24 10.11
CA LYS A 9 -20.10 4.20 10.32
C LYS A 9 -19.83 3.94 11.80
N LYS A 10 -19.69 5.00 12.61
CA LYS A 10 -19.52 4.89 14.07
C LYS A 10 -20.74 4.26 14.74
N SER A 11 -21.95 4.61 14.30
CA SER A 11 -23.20 4.03 14.81
C SER A 11 -23.24 2.53 14.57
N ILE A 12 -22.96 2.08 13.34
CA ILE A 12 -22.91 0.64 13.01
C ILE A 12 -21.85 -0.09 13.81
N ALA A 13 -20.62 0.45 13.90
CA ALA A 13 -19.56 -0.17 14.70
C ALA A 13 -19.96 -0.34 16.18
N SER A 14 -20.67 0.63 16.74
CA SER A 14 -21.22 0.56 18.10
C SER A 14 -22.24 -0.57 18.25
N GLU A 15 -23.18 -0.69 17.28
CA GLU A 15 -24.19 -1.77 17.30
C GLU A 15 -23.54 -3.15 17.18
N ILE A 16 -22.59 -3.34 16.27
CA ILE A 16 -21.86 -4.59 16.10
C ILE A 16 -21.09 -4.94 17.39
N SER A 17 -20.46 -3.95 18.04
CA SER A 17 -19.74 -4.16 19.30
C SER A 17 -20.67 -4.59 20.42
N ARG A 18 -21.86 -3.99 20.53
CA ARG A 18 -22.89 -4.35 21.50
C ARG A 18 -23.41 -5.76 21.26
N HIS A 19 -23.69 -6.10 19.99
CA HIS A 19 -24.14 -7.44 19.63
C HIS A 19 -23.06 -8.51 19.92
N ARG A 20 -21.79 -8.20 19.66
CA ARG A 20 -20.66 -9.07 19.99
C ARG A 20 -20.56 -9.35 21.50
N LEU A 21 -20.74 -8.32 22.35
CA LEU A 21 -20.77 -8.49 23.79
C LEU A 21 -21.94 -9.37 24.24
N TRP A 22 -23.11 -9.20 23.64
CA TRP A 22 -24.27 -10.06 23.93
C TRP A 22 -24.03 -11.51 23.52
N LEU A 23 -23.48 -11.76 22.32
CA LEU A 23 -23.10 -13.10 21.85
C LEU A 23 -22.07 -13.76 22.78
N ASN A 24 -21.06 -13.02 23.23
CA ASN A 24 -20.03 -13.56 24.13
C ASN A 24 -20.61 -14.10 25.45
N ASN A 25 -21.75 -13.57 25.87
CA ASN A 25 -22.44 -13.98 27.09
C ASN A 25 -23.49 -15.09 26.85
N HIS A 26 -23.93 -15.32 25.62
CA HIS A 26 -25.05 -16.22 25.31
C HIS A 26 -24.69 -17.34 24.32
N ASP A 27 -23.68 -17.12 23.48
CA ASP A 27 -23.24 -18.09 22.46
C ASP A 27 -21.72 -18.04 22.30
N HIS A 28 -21.05 -19.17 22.52
CA HIS A 28 -19.61 -19.31 22.42
C HIS A 28 -19.13 -19.65 20.99
N ASN A 29 -19.81 -19.18 19.95
CA ASN A 29 -19.43 -19.40 18.58
C ASN A 29 -18.17 -18.59 18.21
N VAL A 30 -17.01 -19.24 18.34
CA VAL A 30 -15.68 -18.64 18.12
C VAL A 30 -15.54 -18.07 16.69
N LEU A 31 -16.08 -18.79 15.69
CA LEU A 31 -15.99 -18.34 14.29
C LEU A 31 -16.77 -17.04 14.05
N LEU A 32 -17.96 -16.93 14.64
CA LEU A 32 -18.78 -15.73 14.56
C LEU A 32 -18.13 -14.55 15.28
N GLN A 33 -17.53 -14.79 16.44
CA GLN A 33 -16.76 -13.80 17.20
C GLN A 33 -15.57 -13.25 16.38
N GLN A 34 -14.83 -14.14 15.71
CA GLN A 34 -13.72 -13.74 14.83
C GLN A 34 -14.20 -12.89 13.66
N ARG A 35 -15.25 -13.30 12.97
CA ARG A 35 -15.83 -12.52 11.85
C ARG A 35 -16.33 -11.15 12.28
N LEU A 36 -16.99 -11.04 13.43
CA LEU A 36 -17.40 -9.74 13.96
C LEU A 36 -16.20 -8.85 14.33
N GLN A 37 -15.12 -9.44 14.85
CA GLN A 37 -13.88 -8.74 15.11
C GLN A 37 -13.24 -8.20 13.83
N GLU A 38 -13.20 -9.00 12.76
CA GLU A 38 -12.69 -8.57 11.44
C GLU A 38 -13.53 -7.43 10.86
N VAL A 39 -14.84 -7.54 10.94
CA VAL A 39 -15.75 -6.46 10.48
C VAL A 39 -15.52 -5.19 11.30
N LEU A 40 -15.41 -5.27 12.63
CA LEU A 40 -15.11 -4.12 13.46
C LEU A 40 -13.75 -3.49 13.14
N ALA A 41 -12.73 -4.30 12.82
CA ALA A 41 -11.43 -3.81 12.38
C ALA A 41 -11.53 -3.03 11.05
N LEU A 42 -12.38 -3.47 10.12
CA LEU A 42 -12.66 -2.73 8.89
C LEU A 42 -13.36 -1.39 9.16
N PHE A 43 -14.30 -1.35 10.11
CA PHE A 43 -14.96 -0.10 10.52
C PHE A 43 -14.04 0.84 11.31
N ALA A 44 -13.05 0.31 12.02
CA ALA A 44 -12.07 1.11 12.76
C ALA A 44 -11.09 1.84 11.81
N THR A 45 -10.88 1.31 10.60
CA THR A 45 -10.15 2.04 9.58
C THR A 45 -11.03 3.18 9.04
N GLU A 46 -10.72 4.41 9.41
CA GLU A 46 -11.46 5.61 8.97
C GLU A 46 -11.29 5.91 7.47
N ARG A 47 -10.67 5.01 6.71
CA ARG A 47 -10.29 5.25 5.32
C ARG A 47 -11.08 4.38 4.34
N LEU A 48 -11.61 5.03 3.31
CA LEU A 48 -12.12 4.34 2.13
C LEU A 48 -10.94 3.93 1.25
N ARG A 49 -10.69 2.63 1.12
CA ARG A 49 -9.60 2.13 0.29
C ARG A 49 -10.06 1.90 -1.14
N VAL A 50 -9.42 2.59 -2.08
CA VAL A 50 -9.59 2.41 -3.52
C VAL A 50 -8.36 1.70 -4.07
N VAL A 51 -8.55 0.53 -4.66
CA VAL A 51 -7.48 -0.26 -5.27
C VAL A 51 -7.57 -0.14 -6.77
N LEU A 52 -6.48 0.31 -7.41
CA LEU A 52 -6.38 0.39 -8.87
C LEU A 52 -5.81 -0.92 -9.41
N VAL A 53 -6.64 -1.66 -10.14
CA VAL A 53 -6.29 -2.95 -10.74
C VAL A 53 -6.41 -2.85 -12.25
N GLY A 54 -5.50 -3.48 -12.98
CA GLY A 54 -5.52 -3.55 -14.45
C GLY A 54 -4.18 -3.95 -15.02
N GLU A 55 -4.17 -4.21 -16.31
CA GLU A 55 -2.97 -4.58 -17.08
C GLU A 55 -1.86 -3.53 -17.01
N PHE A 56 -0.66 -3.92 -17.44
CA PHE A 56 0.45 -2.99 -17.60
C PHE A 56 0.13 -1.86 -18.57
N SER A 57 0.72 -0.69 -18.32
CA SER A 57 0.62 0.51 -19.19
C SER A 57 -0.80 1.01 -19.49
N ARG A 58 -1.79 0.65 -18.69
CA ARG A 58 -3.20 1.12 -18.83
C ARG A 58 -3.49 2.42 -18.08
N GLY A 59 -2.47 3.14 -17.66
CA GLY A 59 -2.63 4.48 -17.08
C GLY A 59 -2.98 4.53 -15.59
N LYS A 60 -2.87 3.42 -14.82
CA LYS A 60 -3.14 3.42 -13.36
C LYS A 60 -2.34 4.49 -12.62
N THR A 61 -1.05 4.47 -12.76
CA THR A 61 -0.14 5.45 -12.14
C THR A 61 -0.35 6.87 -12.68
N GLU A 62 -0.73 7.03 -13.95
CA GLU A 62 -1.10 8.31 -14.53
C GLU A 62 -2.38 8.89 -13.93
N LEU A 63 -3.36 8.03 -13.66
CA LEU A 63 -4.58 8.44 -12.97
C LEU A 63 -4.25 8.97 -11.56
N ILE A 64 -3.36 8.29 -10.82
CA ILE A 64 -2.91 8.77 -9.50
C ILE A 64 -2.18 10.11 -9.65
N ASN A 65 -1.26 10.23 -10.60
CA ASN A 65 -0.60 11.49 -10.88
C ASN A 65 -1.60 12.61 -11.18
N ALA A 66 -2.61 12.35 -12.03
CA ALA A 66 -3.64 13.32 -12.36
C ALA A 66 -4.50 13.75 -11.14
N LEU A 67 -4.83 12.81 -10.27
CA LEU A 67 -5.62 13.07 -9.05
C LEU A 67 -4.85 13.85 -7.99
N LEU A 68 -3.54 13.62 -7.85
CA LEU A 68 -2.76 14.17 -6.76
C LEU A 68 -1.82 15.32 -7.17
N SER A 69 -1.50 15.49 -8.47
CA SER A 69 -0.55 16.50 -8.93
C SER A 69 -1.01 17.93 -8.72
N GLN A 70 -2.32 18.20 -8.73
CA GLN A 70 -2.86 19.56 -8.60
C GLN A 70 -2.51 20.22 -7.27
N ALA A 71 -2.44 19.45 -6.19
CA ALA A 71 -2.14 19.98 -4.85
C ALA A 71 -0.65 19.95 -4.51
N VAL A 72 0.12 19.10 -5.18
CA VAL A 72 1.57 18.96 -4.94
C VAL A 72 2.40 19.80 -5.91
N GLY A 73 1.77 20.31 -6.98
CA GLY A 73 2.45 21.15 -7.98
C GLY A 73 3.50 20.42 -8.84
N ALA A 74 3.63 19.10 -8.67
CA ALA A 74 4.58 18.27 -9.39
C ALA A 74 4.01 16.86 -9.59
N ARG A 75 4.53 16.17 -10.59
CA ARG A 75 4.22 14.77 -10.85
C ARG A 75 4.85 13.91 -9.77
N LEU A 76 4.04 13.12 -9.06
CA LEU A 76 4.51 12.29 -7.93
C LEU A 76 5.32 11.09 -8.42
N PHE A 77 4.75 10.32 -9.33
CA PHE A 77 5.40 9.11 -9.83
C PHE A 77 6.08 9.36 -11.17
N PRO A 78 7.36 8.94 -11.33
CA PRO A 78 8.05 9.06 -12.61
C PRO A 78 7.37 8.19 -13.66
N THR A 79 7.18 8.72 -14.86
CA THR A 79 6.79 7.92 -16.04
C THR A 79 8.03 7.30 -16.62
N ARG A 80 8.09 5.98 -16.65
CA ARG A 80 9.06 5.26 -17.46
C ARG A 80 8.31 4.47 -18.53
N VAL A 81 8.90 4.41 -19.71
CA VAL A 81 8.52 3.41 -20.72
C VAL A 81 8.97 2.05 -20.16
N GLY A 82 8.02 1.17 -19.84
CA GLY A 82 8.28 -0.11 -19.19
C GLY A 82 7.45 -0.29 -17.90
N ARG A 83 7.77 -1.28 -17.08
CA ARG A 83 7.10 -1.60 -15.83
C ARG A 83 7.33 -0.50 -14.78
N THR A 84 6.36 0.39 -14.61
CA THR A 84 6.50 1.58 -13.76
C THR A 84 6.29 1.26 -12.29
N THR A 85 5.34 0.39 -11.96
CA THR A 85 5.00 0.02 -10.59
C THR A 85 5.50 -1.38 -10.32
N MET A 86 6.59 -1.50 -9.55
CA MET A 86 7.22 -2.78 -9.25
C MET A 86 6.72 -3.40 -7.95
N CYS A 87 6.25 -2.59 -7.00
CA CYS A 87 5.61 -3.05 -5.77
C CYS A 87 4.30 -2.31 -5.52
N PRO A 88 3.34 -2.89 -4.78
CA PRO A 88 2.13 -2.18 -4.38
C PRO A 88 2.46 -0.93 -3.55
N VAL A 89 1.82 0.19 -3.90
CA VAL A 89 2.01 1.48 -3.23
C VAL A 89 0.68 1.93 -2.64
N GLU A 90 0.62 2.15 -1.34
CA GLU A 90 -0.55 2.69 -0.66
C GLU A 90 -0.31 4.15 -0.27
N LEU A 91 -1.13 5.05 -0.83
CA LEU A 91 -1.15 6.48 -0.48
C LEU A 91 -2.29 6.76 0.48
N PHE A 92 -2.00 7.47 1.54
CA PHE A 92 -2.97 7.86 2.55
C PHE A 92 -2.55 9.16 3.25
N CYS A 93 -3.41 9.71 4.09
CA CYS A 93 -3.08 10.82 4.98
C CYS A 93 -3.31 10.44 6.43
N ASP A 94 -2.30 10.72 7.26
CA ASP A 94 -2.38 10.70 8.71
C ASP A 94 -1.76 12.00 9.24
N ASP A 95 -2.61 12.94 9.66
CA ASP A 95 -2.21 14.28 10.09
C ASP A 95 -1.44 14.31 11.42
N LYS A 96 -1.44 13.19 12.14
CA LYS A 96 -0.69 13.05 13.40
C LYS A 96 0.83 12.95 13.16
N PHE A 97 1.23 12.66 11.95
CA PHE A 97 2.64 12.47 11.57
C PHE A 97 3.01 13.38 10.41
N SER A 98 4.28 13.76 10.34
CA SER A 98 4.88 14.38 9.16
C SER A 98 4.70 13.48 7.93
N GLN A 99 4.87 14.06 6.74
CA GLN A 99 4.84 13.27 5.51
C GLN A 99 6.06 12.35 5.43
N TYR A 100 5.85 11.10 5.05
CA TYR A 100 6.90 10.08 4.98
C TYR A 100 6.59 9.01 3.95
N ILE A 101 7.62 8.27 3.56
CA ILE A 101 7.50 6.99 2.87
C ILE A 101 8.06 5.88 3.76
N LYS A 102 7.34 4.77 3.86
CA LYS A 102 7.82 3.53 4.47
C LYS A 102 7.89 2.44 3.41
N LEU A 103 9.01 1.75 3.36
CA LEU A 103 9.31 0.71 2.40
C LEU A 103 9.56 -0.61 3.12
N LEU A 104 8.80 -1.64 2.77
CA LEU A 104 8.97 -2.98 3.33
C LEU A 104 9.89 -3.79 2.40
N PRO A 105 11.04 -4.29 2.89
CA PRO A 105 11.98 -5.05 2.08
C PRO A 105 11.36 -6.28 1.42
N ILE A 106 11.81 -6.61 0.21
CA ILE A 106 11.27 -7.74 -0.57
C ILE A 106 11.50 -9.09 0.12
N GLU A 107 12.58 -9.23 0.88
CA GLU A 107 12.96 -10.44 1.64
C GLU A 107 11.88 -10.84 2.66
N THR A 108 11.06 -9.89 3.09
CA THR A 108 9.94 -10.17 4.01
C THR A 108 8.88 -11.08 3.39
N ARG A 109 8.90 -11.30 2.06
CA ARG A 109 8.03 -12.29 1.39
C ARG A 109 8.34 -13.74 1.80
N GLN A 110 9.56 -14.00 2.24
CA GLN A 110 9.98 -15.33 2.74
C GLN A 110 9.52 -15.61 4.16
N GLN A 111 9.01 -14.59 4.87
CA GLN A 111 8.48 -14.74 6.21
C GLN A 111 6.97 -15.04 6.13
N ASP A 112 6.52 -15.98 6.96
CA ASP A 112 5.10 -16.32 7.09
C ASP A 112 4.38 -15.25 7.94
N LYS A 113 4.36 -14.02 7.41
CA LYS A 113 3.71 -12.86 8.04
C LYS A 113 2.92 -12.07 7.02
N THR A 114 1.75 -11.62 7.44
CA THR A 114 0.89 -10.73 6.67
C THR A 114 1.38 -9.28 6.69
N LEU A 115 0.92 -8.47 5.74
CA LEU A 115 1.19 -7.01 5.76
C LEU A 115 0.61 -6.34 7.01
N ALA A 116 -0.49 -6.85 7.57
CA ALA A 116 -1.10 -6.33 8.79
C ALA A 116 -0.19 -6.51 10.01
N GLU A 117 0.47 -7.66 10.11
CA GLU A 117 1.44 -7.94 11.17
C GLU A 117 2.71 -7.08 11.02
N PHE A 118 3.20 -6.90 9.78
CA PHE A 118 4.34 -6.01 9.54
C PHE A 118 4.03 -4.54 9.87
N ARG A 119 2.78 -4.08 9.70
CA ARG A 119 2.36 -2.72 10.11
C ARG A 119 2.50 -2.48 11.62
N GLN A 120 2.47 -3.53 12.43
CA GLN A 120 2.68 -3.48 13.88
C GLN A 120 4.16 -3.55 14.27
N GLN A 121 5.06 -3.71 13.31
CA GLN A 121 6.51 -3.82 13.49
C GLN A 121 7.22 -2.64 12.80
N PRO A 122 7.35 -1.48 13.45
CA PRO A 122 7.95 -0.29 12.84
C PRO A 122 9.36 -0.53 12.30
N ASP A 123 10.16 -1.34 13.01
CA ASP A 123 11.55 -1.63 12.68
C ASP A 123 11.71 -2.50 11.40
N ALA A 124 10.63 -3.12 10.92
CA ALA A 124 10.64 -3.87 9.67
C ALA A 124 10.62 -2.97 8.42
N TRP A 125 10.35 -1.68 8.60
CA TRP A 125 10.18 -0.72 7.52
C TRP A 125 11.37 0.24 7.44
N TYR A 126 11.87 0.43 6.24
CA TYR A 126 12.77 1.55 5.96
C TYR A 126 11.94 2.82 5.77
N GLN A 127 12.19 3.85 6.58
CA GLN A 127 11.43 5.11 6.52
C GLN A 127 12.29 6.24 5.99
N MET A 128 11.71 7.08 5.14
CA MET A 128 12.27 8.33 4.65
C MET A 128 11.24 9.45 4.83
N ASP A 129 11.70 10.62 5.27
CA ASP A 129 10.86 11.80 5.33
C ASP A 129 10.58 12.33 3.92
N LEU A 130 9.37 12.85 3.73
CA LEU A 130 8.91 13.41 2.47
C LEU A 130 8.67 14.90 2.62
N ASP A 131 9.47 15.70 1.93
CA ASP A 131 9.27 17.15 1.85
C ASP A 131 8.71 17.52 0.47
N VAL A 132 7.40 17.78 0.44
CA VAL A 132 6.70 18.15 -0.81
C VAL A 132 7.09 19.52 -1.35
N SER A 133 7.75 20.35 -0.55
CA SER A 133 8.26 21.66 -0.99
C SER A 133 9.52 21.53 -1.84
N GLN A 134 10.15 20.35 -1.85
CA GLN A 134 11.39 20.06 -2.59
C GLN A 134 11.16 19.02 -3.70
N PRO A 135 10.83 19.44 -4.93
CA PRO A 135 10.50 18.52 -6.03
C PRO A 135 11.64 17.54 -6.37
N ALA A 136 12.89 17.95 -6.21
CA ALA A 136 14.06 17.09 -6.46
C ALA A 136 14.15 15.94 -5.44
N GLN A 137 13.93 16.23 -4.16
CA GLN A 137 13.90 15.22 -3.10
C GLN A 137 12.74 14.27 -3.30
N MET A 138 11.55 14.79 -3.63
CA MET A 138 10.39 13.96 -3.95
C MET A 138 10.70 12.97 -5.08
N GLN A 139 11.27 13.45 -6.17
CA GLN A 139 11.67 12.57 -7.28
C GLN A 139 12.66 11.49 -6.86
N GLN A 140 13.62 11.82 -6.00
CA GLN A 140 14.58 10.85 -5.48
C GLN A 140 13.89 9.77 -4.64
N VAL A 141 13.00 10.17 -3.73
CA VAL A 141 12.26 9.26 -2.85
C VAL A 141 11.34 8.34 -3.68
N PHE A 142 10.64 8.88 -4.68
CA PHE A 142 9.81 8.04 -5.56
C PHE A 142 10.62 7.12 -6.50
N ARG A 143 11.85 7.50 -6.88
CA ARG A 143 12.78 6.59 -7.57
C ARG A 143 13.15 5.41 -6.67
N GLU A 144 13.31 5.64 -5.36
CA GLU A 144 13.59 4.57 -4.42
C GLU A 144 12.42 3.56 -4.33
N VAL A 145 11.16 4.02 -4.34
CA VAL A 145 9.98 3.12 -4.42
C VAL A 145 10.02 2.21 -5.65
N ALA A 146 10.49 2.74 -6.78
CA ALA A 146 10.59 2.01 -8.04
C ALA A 146 11.89 1.22 -8.21
N ARG A 147 12.72 1.15 -7.15
CA ARG A 147 14.02 0.46 -7.23
C ARG A 147 13.83 -1.03 -7.45
N THR A 148 14.65 -1.56 -8.36
CA THR A 148 14.79 -3.00 -8.61
C THR A 148 16.17 -3.48 -8.19
N ARG A 149 16.32 -4.77 -8.04
CA ARG A 149 17.60 -5.43 -7.86
C ARG A 149 17.68 -6.67 -8.75
N GLU A 150 18.89 -7.00 -9.17
CA GLU A 150 19.18 -8.22 -9.89
C GLU A 150 19.39 -9.36 -8.88
N VAL A 151 18.71 -10.47 -9.13
CA VAL A 151 18.82 -11.71 -8.36
C VAL A 151 18.87 -12.90 -9.30
N GLN A 152 19.42 -14.03 -8.82
CA GLN A 152 19.33 -15.28 -9.56
C GLN A 152 17.87 -15.72 -9.72
N ALA A 153 17.56 -16.40 -10.83
CA ALA A 153 16.21 -16.87 -11.11
C ALA A 153 15.63 -17.74 -9.99
N GLU A 154 16.45 -18.58 -9.36
CA GLU A 154 16.05 -19.42 -8.22
C GLU A 154 15.69 -18.59 -6.98
N GLU A 155 16.40 -17.47 -6.75
CA GLU A 155 16.06 -16.56 -5.66
C GLU A 155 14.74 -15.86 -5.93
N ALA A 156 14.50 -15.41 -7.16
CA ALA A 156 13.23 -14.82 -7.55
C ALA A 156 12.05 -15.78 -7.34
N GLN A 157 12.21 -17.06 -7.68
CA GLN A 157 11.20 -18.08 -7.41
C GLN A 157 10.95 -18.28 -5.90
N ARG A 158 12.02 -18.31 -5.09
CA ARG A 158 11.89 -18.39 -3.62
C ARG A 158 11.18 -17.19 -3.02
N LEU A 159 11.31 -16.02 -3.65
CA LEU A 159 10.54 -14.82 -3.30
C LEU A 159 9.08 -14.87 -3.81
N GLY A 160 8.68 -15.95 -4.49
CA GLY A 160 7.32 -16.16 -5.01
C GLY A 160 7.02 -15.35 -6.27
N PHE A 161 8.02 -15.08 -7.10
CA PHE A 161 7.83 -14.49 -8.42
C PHE A 161 7.79 -15.59 -9.47
N ASP A 162 6.91 -15.39 -10.44
CA ASP A 162 6.91 -16.15 -11.68
C ASP A 162 7.90 -15.48 -12.66
N LEU A 163 8.85 -16.26 -13.18
CA LEU A 163 9.93 -15.76 -14.03
C LEU A 163 9.43 -15.21 -15.36
N ASP A 164 8.30 -15.72 -15.87
CA ASP A 164 7.70 -15.25 -17.13
C ASP A 164 7.26 -13.78 -17.06
N PHE A 165 7.06 -13.26 -15.85
CA PHE A 165 6.67 -11.86 -15.62
C PHE A 165 7.82 -10.96 -15.19
N LEU A 166 9.06 -11.46 -15.14
CA LEU A 166 10.23 -10.68 -14.76
C LEU A 166 11.07 -10.29 -15.98
N GLU A 167 11.75 -9.16 -15.89
CA GLU A 167 12.73 -8.76 -16.89
C GLU A 167 14.04 -9.49 -16.65
N ALA A 168 14.54 -10.19 -17.67
CA ALA A 168 15.86 -10.79 -17.62
C ALA A 168 16.95 -9.71 -17.55
N SER A 169 18.02 -9.97 -16.81
CA SER A 169 19.18 -9.08 -16.81
C SER A 169 19.90 -9.14 -18.16
N LEU A 170 20.17 -7.97 -18.71
CA LEU A 170 20.98 -7.85 -19.95
C LEU A 170 22.48 -8.04 -19.69
N SER A 171 22.91 -7.86 -18.44
CA SER A 171 24.31 -7.90 -18.03
C SER A 171 24.74 -9.28 -17.54
N GLN A 172 23.81 -10.07 -17.00
CA GLN A 172 24.12 -11.36 -16.35
C GLN A 172 23.09 -12.45 -16.75
N PRO A 173 23.48 -13.43 -17.60
CA PRO A 173 22.61 -14.56 -17.91
C PRO A 173 22.17 -15.32 -16.64
N GLY A 174 20.89 -15.68 -16.55
CA GLY A 174 20.32 -16.38 -15.38
C GLY A 174 19.90 -15.45 -14.22
N TYR A 175 20.10 -14.15 -14.38
CA TYR A 175 19.60 -13.14 -13.44
C TYR A 175 18.34 -12.44 -13.97
N VAL A 176 17.50 -12.02 -13.05
CA VAL A 176 16.24 -11.30 -13.34
C VAL A 176 16.12 -10.10 -12.41
N HIS A 177 15.35 -9.10 -12.85
CA HIS A 177 15.06 -7.93 -12.04
C HIS A 177 13.81 -8.17 -11.19
N VAL A 178 13.96 -8.07 -9.86
CA VAL A 178 12.84 -8.08 -8.91
C VAL A 178 12.69 -6.72 -8.24
N PRO A 179 11.49 -6.34 -7.75
CA PRO A 179 11.35 -5.13 -6.93
C PRO A 179 12.22 -5.24 -5.68
N ALA A 180 12.84 -4.14 -5.27
CA ALA A 180 13.59 -4.09 -4.00
C ALA A 180 12.65 -4.13 -2.78
N TRP A 181 11.39 -3.76 -2.97
CA TRP A 181 10.39 -3.60 -1.92
C TRP A 181 9.17 -4.48 -2.12
N ARG A 182 8.67 -5.07 -1.03
CA ARG A 182 7.43 -5.85 -1.00
C ARG A 182 6.19 -4.94 -1.05
N HIS A 183 6.27 -3.78 -0.37
CA HIS A 183 5.18 -2.81 -0.25
C HIS A 183 5.71 -1.43 0.10
N ALA A 184 5.04 -0.39 -0.36
CA ALA A 184 5.32 1.00 -0.01
C ALA A 184 4.09 1.65 0.63
N LEU A 185 4.30 2.37 1.74
CA LEU A 185 3.31 3.19 2.42
C LEU A 185 3.72 4.65 2.31
N ILE A 186 2.84 5.50 1.79
CA ILE A 186 3.12 6.92 1.59
C ILE A 186 2.10 7.75 2.38
N ASN A 187 2.56 8.40 3.44
CA ASN A 187 1.78 9.41 4.15
C ASN A 187 1.95 10.75 3.44
N LEU A 188 0.93 11.20 2.74
CA LEU A 188 0.93 12.43 1.96
C LEU A 188 -0.23 13.34 2.40
N HIS A 189 0.06 14.58 2.78
CA HIS A 189 -0.95 15.56 3.13
C HIS A 189 -1.57 16.14 1.85
N HIS A 190 -2.67 15.54 1.42
CA HIS A 190 -3.40 15.93 0.22
C HIS A 190 -4.90 16.02 0.49
N PRO A 191 -5.65 17.03 -0.03
CA PRO A 191 -7.07 17.22 0.29
C PRO A 191 -7.94 15.97 0.09
N LEU A 192 -7.73 15.20 -0.97
CA LEU A 192 -8.46 13.95 -1.21
C LEU A 192 -8.17 12.89 -0.16
N LEU A 193 -6.90 12.76 0.26
CA LEU A 193 -6.49 11.78 1.26
C LEU A 193 -6.94 12.18 2.67
N HIS A 194 -6.99 13.49 2.97
CA HIS A 194 -7.57 14.03 4.22
C HIS A 194 -9.04 13.70 4.39
N MET A 195 -9.79 13.52 3.30
CA MET A 195 -11.19 13.10 3.36
C MET A 195 -11.37 11.63 3.79
N GLY A 196 -10.30 10.94 4.16
CA GLY A 196 -10.34 9.54 4.55
C GLY A 196 -10.25 8.59 3.35
N LEU A 197 -9.70 9.04 2.22
CA LEU A 197 -9.40 8.17 1.08
C LEU A 197 -8.00 7.56 1.25
N SER A 198 -7.85 6.28 0.92
CA SER A 198 -6.56 5.64 0.69
C SER A 198 -6.57 5.03 -0.71
N ILE A 199 -5.49 5.25 -1.47
CA ILE A 199 -5.36 4.79 -2.85
C ILE A 199 -4.24 3.76 -2.89
N VAL A 200 -4.53 2.59 -3.46
CA VAL A 200 -3.54 1.53 -3.66
C VAL A 200 -3.27 1.36 -5.15
N ASP A 201 -2.05 1.69 -5.57
CA ASP A 201 -1.53 1.34 -6.90
C ASP A 201 -0.95 -0.07 -6.85
N THR A 202 -1.40 -0.93 -7.75
CA THR A 202 -0.90 -2.30 -7.85
C THR A 202 -0.01 -2.47 -9.09
N PRO A 203 1.02 -3.34 -9.03
CA PRO A 203 1.70 -3.79 -10.24
C PRO A 203 0.69 -4.26 -11.28
N GLY A 204 0.97 -3.99 -12.55
CA GLY A 204 0.10 -4.47 -13.63
C GLY A 204 0.02 -6.01 -13.60
N MET A 205 -1.18 -6.53 -13.81
CA MET A 205 -1.41 -7.95 -14.04
C MET A 205 -1.45 -8.19 -15.55
N ASN A 206 -0.82 -9.26 -16.01
CA ASN A 206 -0.96 -9.77 -17.38
C ASN A 206 -2.08 -10.80 -17.42
#